data_64f1ff2803a337e6a8c9eceab0f39975
#
_entry.id   64f1ff2803a337e6a8c9eceab0f39975
#
_cell.length_a   1.000
_cell.length_b   1.000
_cell.length_c   1.000
_cell.angle_alpha   90.00
_cell.angle_beta   90.00
_cell.angle_gamma   90.00
#
_symmetry.space_group_name_H-M   'P 1'
#
loop_
_entity.id
_entity.type
_entity.pdbx_description
1 polymer ?
#
loop_
_entity_poly.entity_id
_entity_poly.type
_entity_poly.pdbx_seq_one_letter_code
_entity_poly.pdbx_strand_id
1 'polypeptide(L)'
;MHNADSAAEETLRSSKKALRASVIAQRDALDAETRRLASQTITAKLRALPTYRAAGVVCAYASFGSEFESVAFCSEVIAVGKRLLLPRINRAARTLELREVRNLDDDLVAGVWGIREPAERCPIVSSSAVEFLLVPGVAFTATGERLGYGGGFYDRLLAGLDAKTPRVAAAFNLQVVDSIPTGPGDQRVDLVVQPANGRR
;
A
#
# COMPACT_ATOMS: atom_id res chain seq x y z
N MET A 1 26.07 25.16 8.81
CA MET A 1 25.22 24.01 9.04
C MET A 1 24.14 23.79 7.98
N HIS A 2 23.43 24.81 7.48
CA HIS A 2 22.33 24.68 6.48
C HIS A 2 22.70 23.99 5.14
N ASN A 3 23.95 24.11 4.68
CA ASN A 3 24.33 23.62 3.33
C ASN A 3 24.60 22.09 3.30
N ALA A 4 25.04 21.50 4.41
CA ALA A 4 25.30 20.06 4.51
C ALA A 4 24.00 19.26 4.62
N ASP A 5 23.02 19.76 5.37
CA ASP A 5 21.70 19.13 5.52
C ASP A 5 20.93 19.12 4.17
N SER A 6 20.99 20.21 3.41
CA SER A 6 20.37 20.30 2.08
C SER A 6 20.98 19.32 1.08
N ALA A 7 22.30 19.11 1.10
CA ALA A 7 22.98 18.15 0.23
C ALA A 7 22.63 16.69 0.60
N ALA A 8 22.52 16.39 1.89
CA ALA A 8 22.12 15.07 2.37
C ALA A 8 20.67 14.74 1.98
N GLU A 9 19.76 15.70 2.10
CA GLU A 9 18.34 15.54 1.68
C GLU A 9 18.22 15.32 0.17
N GLU A 10 18.98 16.06 -0.65
CA GLU A 10 18.97 15.89 -2.11
C GLU A 10 19.53 14.53 -2.51
N THR A 11 20.60 14.06 -1.85
CA THR A 11 21.17 12.73 -2.04
C THR A 11 20.16 11.64 -1.70
N LEU A 12 19.45 11.78 -0.57
CA LEU A 12 18.40 10.85 -0.14
C LEU A 12 17.25 10.82 -1.17
N ARG A 13 16.80 11.98 -1.64
CA ARG A 13 15.75 12.11 -2.64
C ARG A 13 16.15 11.45 -3.96
N SER A 14 17.37 11.69 -4.43
CA SER A 14 17.91 11.09 -5.65
C SER A 14 18.01 9.57 -5.55
N SER A 15 18.53 9.05 -4.45
CA SER A 15 18.64 7.61 -4.19
C SER A 15 17.27 6.94 -4.15
N LYS A 16 16.30 7.53 -3.46
CA LYS A 16 14.90 7.06 -3.47
C LYS A 16 14.29 7.06 -4.87
N LYS A 17 14.57 8.08 -5.68
CA LYS A 17 14.07 8.20 -7.06
C LYS A 17 14.65 7.10 -7.94
N ALA A 18 15.95 6.86 -7.85
CA ALA A 18 16.64 5.81 -8.62
C ALA A 18 16.11 4.41 -8.27
N LEU A 19 15.96 4.11 -6.97
CA LEU A 19 15.42 2.82 -6.52
C LEU A 19 13.96 2.61 -7.00
N ARG A 20 13.11 3.65 -6.92
CA ARG A 20 11.73 3.56 -7.46
C ARG A 20 11.74 3.21 -8.94
N ALA A 21 12.52 3.92 -9.73
CA ALA A 21 12.58 3.69 -11.18
C ALA A 21 13.02 2.26 -11.51
N SER A 22 14.06 1.76 -10.82
CA SER A 22 14.55 0.40 -10.99
C SER A 22 13.51 -0.66 -10.66
N VAL A 23 12.87 -0.57 -9.47
CA VAL A 23 11.89 -1.58 -9.04
C VAL A 23 10.61 -1.52 -9.87
N ILE A 24 10.13 -0.34 -10.25
CA ILE A 24 8.97 -0.19 -11.13
C ILE A 24 9.26 -0.83 -12.49
N ALA A 25 10.43 -0.56 -13.10
CA ALA A 25 10.78 -1.15 -14.38
C ALA A 25 10.84 -2.69 -14.33
N GLN A 26 11.39 -3.27 -13.26
CA GLN A 26 11.39 -4.72 -13.06
C GLN A 26 9.97 -5.27 -12.88
N ARG A 27 9.11 -4.57 -12.14
CA ARG A 27 7.72 -4.97 -11.91
C ARG A 27 6.90 -4.89 -13.20
N ASP A 28 7.11 -3.86 -14.01
CA ASP A 28 6.44 -3.67 -15.30
C ASP A 28 6.87 -4.73 -16.34
N ALA A 29 8.07 -5.28 -16.20
CA ALA A 29 8.57 -6.35 -17.04
C ALA A 29 7.97 -7.74 -16.70
N LEU A 30 7.30 -7.91 -15.57
CA LEU A 30 6.57 -9.13 -15.27
C LEU A 30 5.40 -9.30 -16.25
N ASP A 31 5.24 -10.47 -16.83
CA ASP A 31 4.06 -10.78 -17.63
C ASP A 31 2.78 -10.83 -16.77
N ALA A 32 1.64 -10.66 -17.43
CA ALA A 32 0.35 -10.56 -16.75
C ALA A 32 -0.02 -11.84 -15.98
N GLU A 33 0.32 -13.02 -16.51
CA GLU A 33 0.00 -14.30 -15.89
C GLU A 33 0.82 -14.51 -14.62
N THR A 34 2.13 -14.21 -14.66
CA THR A 34 3.00 -14.25 -13.48
C THR A 34 2.48 -13.31 -12.39
N ARG A 35 2.08 -12.09 -12.73
CA ARG A 35 1.50 -11.14 -11.76
C ARG A 35 0.21 -11.67 -11.17
N ARG A 36 -0.68 -12.21 -11.99
CA ARG A 36 -1.96 -12.77 -11.56
C ARG A 36 -1.78 -13.93 -10.58
N LEU A 37 -0.93 -14.91 -10.91
CA LEU A 37 -0.65 -16.07 -10.04
C LEU A 37 0.02 -15.67 -8.74
N ALA A 38 0.97 -14.74 -8.80
CA ALA A 38 1.61 -14.19 -7.61
C ALA A 38 0.59 -13.45 -6.72
N SER A 39 -0.30 -12.65 -7.32
CA SER A 39 -1.35 -11.93 -6.60
C SER A 39 -2.36 -12.87 -5.94
N GLN A 40 -2.75 -13.95 -6.59
CA GLN A 40 -3.61 -14.98 -6.00
C GLN A 40 -2.96 -15.63 -4.77
N THR A 41 -1.67 -15.98 -4.89
CA THR A 41 -0.90 -16.59 -3.79
C THR A 41 -0.80 -15.61 -2.60
N ILE A 42 -0.50 -14.34 -2.85
CA ILE A 42 -0.45 -13.30 -1.82
C ILE A 42 -1.82 -13.13 -1.16
N THR A 43 -2.90 -13.06 -1.94
CA THR A 43 -4.27 -12.94 -1.42
C THR A 43 -4.63 -14.09 -0.49
N ALA A 44 -4.30 -15.34 -0.89
CA ALA A 44 -4.52 -16.50 -0.04
C ALA A 44 -3.75 -16.41 1.30
N LYS A 45 -2.50 -15.93 1.27
CA LYS A 45 -1.69 -15.71 2.47
C LYS A 45 -2.24 -14.58 3.35
N LEU A 46 -2.65 -13.46 2.77
CA LEU A 46 -3.29 -12.36 3.50
C LEU A 46 -4.52 -12.83 4.27
N ARG A 47 -5.38 -13.62 3.62
CA ARG A 47 -6.58 -14.21 4.24
C ARG A 47 -6.28 -15.17 5.37
N ALA A 48 -5.13 -15.83 5.34
CA ALA A 48 -4.70 -16.77 6.37
C ALA A 48 -4.16 -16.06 7.63
N LEU A 49 -3.81 -14.77 7.56
CA LEU A 49 -3.28 -14.02 8.69
C LEU A 49 -4.30 -13.94 9.83
N PRO A 50 -3.91 -14.26 11.07
CA PRO A 50 -4.80 -14.11 12.23
C PRO A 50 -5.32 -12.69 12.40
N THR A 51 -4.47 -11.68 12.14
CA THR A 51 -4.82 -10.26 12.22
C THR A 51 -5.90 -9.88 11.19
N TYR A 52 -5.82 -10.39 9.95
CA TYR A 52 -6.87 -10.19 8.96
C TYR A 52 -8.18 -10.90 9.35
N ARG A 53 -8.09 -12.11 9.85
CA ARG A 53 -9.28 -12.88 10.25
C ARG A 53 -10.05 -12.21 11.38
N ALA A 54 -9.34 -11.66 12.34
CA ALA A 54 -9.92 -10.96 13.49
C ALA A 54 -10.54 -9.60 13.14
N ALA A 55 -10.03 -8.92 12.08
CA ALA A 55 -10.48 -7.59 11.70
C ALA A 55 -11.89 -7.61 11.09
N GLY A 56 -12.78 -6.75 11.57
CA GLY A 56 -14.07 -6.44 10.96
C GLY A 56 -14.00 -5.29 9.96
N VAL A 57 -13.00 -4.38 10.11
CA VAL A 57 -12.79 -3.21 9.27
C VAL A 57 -11.40 -3.27 8.63
N VAL A 58 -11.38 -3.47 7.31
CA VAL A 58 -10.16 -3.61 6.51
C VAL A 58 -9.99 -2.37 5.63
N CYS A 59 -8.87 -1.68 5.78
CA CYS A 59 -8.46 -0.66 4.83
C CYS A 59 -7.47 -1.25 3.82
N ALA A 60 -7.74 -1.03 2.53
CA ALA A 60 -6.89 -1.47 1.43
C ALA A 60 -6.68 -0.32 0.43
N TYR A 61 -6.24 -0.62 -0.78
CA TYR A 61 -6.08 0.34 -1.87
C TYR A 61 -6.55 -0.27 -3.19
N ALA A 62 -6.96 0.55 -4.12
CA ALA A 62 -7.20 0.12 -5.49
C ALA A 62 -5.87 0.14 -6.25
N SER A 63 -5.41 -1.03 -6.67
CA SER A 63 -4.16 -1.18 -7.43
C SER A 63 -4.25 -0.54 -8.81
N PHE A 64 -3.11 -0.07 -9.31
CA PHE A 64 -2.95 0.45 -10.66
C PHE A 64 -1.68 -0.09 -11.31
N GLY A 65 -1.67 -0.11 -12.66
CA GLY A 65 -0.52 -0.56 -13.44
C GLY A 65 -0.13 -2.00 -13.10
N SER A 66 1.13 -2.22 -12.77
CA SER A 66 1.72 -3.52 -12.48
C SER A 66 1.75 -3.90 -10.99
N GLU A 67 1.00 -3.22 -10.14
CA GLU A 67 0.91 -3.54 -8.71
C GLU A 67 0.31 -4.93 -8.43
N PHE A 68 0.47 -5.40 -7.18
CA PHE A 68 -0.35 -6.49 -6.65
C PHE A 68 -1.83 -6.23 -6.92
N GLU A 69 -2.55 -7.20 -7.45
CA GLU A 69 -3.97 -7.07 -7.85
C GLU A 69 -4.89 -6.98 -6.62
N SER A 70 -4.82 -5.84 -5.93
CA SER A 70 -5.54 -5.60 -4.67
C SER A 70 -7.05 -5.57 -4.83
N VAL A 71 -7.55 -5.31 -6.03
CA VAL A 71 -9.01 -5.28 -6.32
C VAL A 71 -9.64 -6.64 -6.06
N ALA A 72 -8.96 -7.74 -6.42
CA ALA A 72 -9.43 -9.08 -6.11
C ALA A 72 -9.51 -9.33 -4.59
N PHE A 73 -8.49 -8.89 -3.84
CA PHE A 73 -8.53 -8.94 -2.38
C PHE A 73 -9.67 -8.09 -1.80
N CYS A 74 -9.89 -6.88 -2.33
CA CYS A 74 -11.00 -6.01 -1.91
C CYS A 74 -12.37 -6.66 -2.14
N SER A 75 -12.56 -7.34 -3.29
CA SER A 75 -13.80 -8.10 -3.58
C SER A 75 -14.04 -9.19 -2.53
N GLU A 76 -12.99 -9.90 -2.14
CA GLU A 76 -13.09 -10.92 -1.11
C GLU A 76 -13.39 -10.35 0.29
N VAL A 77 -12.83 -9.19 0.65
CA VAL A 77 -13.15 -8.50 1.91
C VAL A 77 -14.65 -8.24 2.02
N ILE A 78 -15.25 -7.73 0.94
CA ILE A 78 -16.71 -7.49 0.88
C ILE A 78 -17.48 -8.81 0.93
N ALA A 79 -17.07 -9.80 0.14
CA ALA A 79 -17.77 -11.08 0.03
C ALA A 79 -17.85 -11.86 1.37
N VAL A 80 -16.85 -11.70 2.25
CA VAL A 80 -16.86 -12.33 3.59
C VAL A 80 -17.54 -11.46 4.64
N GLY A 81 -18.23 -10.37 4.26
CA GLY A 81 -19.00 -9.52 5.15
C GLY A 81 -18.18 -8.54 5.99
N LYS A 82 -16.90 -8.32 5.69
CA LYS A 82 -16.09 -7.28 6.34
C LYS A 82 -16.34 -5.92 5.71
N ARG A 83 -16.16 -4.85 6.50
CA ARG A 83 -16.22 -3.49 5.97
C ARG A 83 -14.92 -3.17 5.23
N LEU A 84 -15.03 -2.75 3.97
CA LEU A 84 -13.90 -2.30 3.16
C LEU A 84 -13.80 -0.78 3.19
N LEU A 85 -12.63 -0.26 3.55
CA LEU A 85 -12.28 1.15 3.41
C LEU A 85 -11.22 1.29 2.32
N LEU A 86 -11.43 2.23 1.42
CA LEU A 86 -10.42 2.62 0.43
C LEU A 86 -10.09 4.11 0.56
N PRO A 87 -8.85 4.51 0.28
CA PRO A 87 -8.44 5.89 0.36
C PRO A 87 -8.90 6.68 -0.87
N ARG A 88 -9.31 7.92 -0.65
CA ARG A 88 -9.47 8.96 -1.66
C ARG A 88 -8.51 10.11 -1.36
N ILE A 89 -7.86 10.66 -2.39
CA ILE A 89 -6.90 11.75 -2.20
C ILE A 89 -7.64 13.07 -1.98
N ASN A 90 -7.44 13.67 -0.81
CA ASN A 90 -7.76 15.06 -0.55
C ASN A 90 -6.55 15.93 -0.90
N ARG A 91 -6.59 16.56 -2.08
CA ARG A 91 -5.47 17.38 -2.58
C ARG A 91 -5.25 18.64 -1.76
N ALA A 92 -6.31 19.28 -1.29
CA ALA A 92 -6.23 20.52 -0.53
C ALA A 92 -5.56 20.28 0.83
N ALA A 93 -5.99 19.25 1.55
CA ALA A 93 -5.41 18.87 2.83
C ALA A 93 -4.11 18.05 2.68
N ARG A 94 -3.77 17.55 1.49
CA ARG A 94 -2.66 16.62 1.22
C ARG A 94 -2.73 15.36 2.07
N THR A 95 -3.95 14.84 2.31
CA THR A 95 -4.23 13.66 3.12
C THR A 95 -5.00 12.61 2.32
N LEU A 96 -5.17 11.43 2.92
CA LEU A 96 -6.08 10.40 2.45
C LEU A 96 -7.35 10.43 3.31
N GLU A 97 -8.51 10.54 2.66
CA GLU A 97 -9.81 10.29 3.28
C GLU A 97 -10.14 8.81 3.11
N LEU A 98 -10.42 8.12 4.18
CA LEU A 98 -10.87 6.73 4.12
C LEU A 98 -12.38 6.71 3.92
N ARG A 99 -12.84 6.00 2.90
CA ARG A 99 -14.26 5.90 2.56
C ARG A 99 -14.70 4.45 2.51
N GLU A 100 -15.88 4.18 3.04
CA GLU A 100 -16.48 2.84 2.99
C GLU A 100 -16.99 2.54 1.61
N VAL A 101 -16.53 1.40 1.06
CA VAL A 101 -16.91 0.87 -0.27
C VAL A 101 -17.64 -0.45 -0.07
N ARG A 102 -18.83 -0.56 -0.67
CA ARG A 102 -19.69 -1.76 -0.58
C ARG A 102 -19.82 -2.50 -1.89
N ASN A 103 -19.60 -1.79 -3.00
CA ASN A 103 -19.61 -2.35 -4.35
C ASN A 103 -18.46 -1.70 -5.14
N LEU A 104 -17.51 -2.51 -5.62
CA LEU A 104 -16.34 -2.00 -6.34
C LEU A 104 -16.68 -1.44 -7.72
N ASP A 105 -17.78 -1.90 -8.36
CA ASP A 105 -18.18 -1.43 -9.68
C ASP A 105 -18.89 -0.09 -9.60
N ASP A 106 -19.78 0.07 -8.62
CA ASP A 106 -20.60 1.27 -8.47
C ASP A 106 -19.90 2.37 -7.67
N ASP A 107 -19.14 1.99 -6.62
CA ASP A 107 -18.56 2.93 -5.66
C ASP A 107 -17.22 3.50 -6.07
N LEU A 108 -16.54 2.93 -7.08
CA LEU A 108 -15.27 3.44 -7.56
C LEU A 108 -15.43 4.23 -8.85
N VAL A 109 -14.85 5.42 -8.86
CA VAL A 109 -14.78 6.33 -10.01
C VAL A 109 -13.34 6.57 -10.44
N ALA A 110 -13.11 7.08 -11.64
CA ALA A 110 -11.79 7.50 -12.08
C ALA A 110 -11.30 8.65 -11.20
N GLY A 111 -10.18 8.44 -10.55
CA GLY A 111 -9.55 9.39 -9.65
C GLY A 111 -8.27 9.98 -10.23
N VAL A 112 -7.41 10.45 -9.34
CA VAL A 112 -6.14 11.07 -9.68
C VAL A 112 -5.19 10.06 -10.32
N TRP A 113 -4.50 10.46 -11.38
CA TRP A 113 -3.56 9.62 -12.15
C TRP A 113 -4.16 8.33 -12.75
N GLY A 114 -5.48 8.31 -12.97
CA GLY A 114 -6.17 7.13 -13.48
C GLY A 114 -6.38 6.01 -12.45
N ILE A 115 -6.04 6.25 -11.19
CA ILE A 115 -6.31 5.33 -10.08
C ILE A 115 -7.80 5.41 -9.76
N ARG A 116 -8.47 4.27 -9.62
CA ARG A 116 -9.86 4.24 -9.17
C ARG A 116 -9.93 4.61 -7.69
N GLU A 117 -10.78 5.57 -7.37
CA GLU A 117 -10.99 6.07 -6.00
C GLU A 117 -12.46 5.97 -5.59
N PRO A 118 -12.79 5.87 -4.29
CA PRO A 118 -14.16 5.91 -3.84
C PRO A 118 -14.88 7.19 -4.30
N ALA A 119 -16.12 7.06 -4.75
CA ALA A 119 -16.96 8.18 -5.11
C ALA A 119 -17.25 9.09 -3.89
N GLU A 120 -17.59 10.36 -4.14
CA GLU A 120 -17.88 11.31 -3.04
C GLU A 120 -19.06 10.91 -2.18
N ARG A 121 -20.02 10.18 -2.74
CA ARG A 121 -21.17 9.64 -2.00
C ARG A 121 -20.79 8.57 -0.97
N CYS A 122 -19.63 7.93 -1.11
CA CYS A 122 -19.18 6.91 -0.17
C CYS A 122 -18.91 7.56 1.20
N PRO A 123 -19.42 6.99 2.31
CA PRO A 123 -19.25 7.57 3.64
C PRO A 123 -17.78 7.69 4.03
N ILE A 124 -17.40 8.83 4.61
CA ILE A 124 -16.08 9.02 5.24
C ILE A 124 -16.08 8.28 6.57
N VAL A 125 -14.99 7.56 6.82
CA VAL A 125 -14.78 6.79 8.04
C VAL A 125 -13.46 7.23 8.69
N SER A 126 -13.46 7.39 10.01
CA SER A 126 -12.25 7.74 10.76
C SER A 126 -11.18 6.65 10.62
N SER A 127 -9.91 7.06 10.53
CA SER A 127 -8.77 6.14 10.53
C SER A 127 -8.69 5.31 11.82
N SER A 128 -9.26 5.79 12.92
CA SER A 128 -9.36 5.05 14.19
C SER A 128 -10.24 3.79 14.12
N ALA A 129 -11.08 3.67 13.09
CA ALA A 129 -11.89 2.47 12.87
C ALA A 129 -11.15 1.36 12.14
N VAL A 130 -9.94 1.61 11.62
CA VAL A 130 -9.17 0.62 10.85
C VAL A 130 -8.59 -0.45 11.78
N GLU A 131 -8.95 -1.71 11.53
CA GLU A 131 -8.48 -2.86 12.30
C GLU A 131 -7.42 -3.68 11.57
N PHE A 132 -7.30 -3.49 10.26
CA PHE A 132 -6.25 -4.07 9.40
C PHE A 132 -5.99 -3.14 8.23
N LEU A 133 -4.72 -2.81 7.96
CA LEU A 133 -4.35 -1.97 6.82
C LEU A 133 -3.45 -2.72 5.85
N LEU A 134 -3.89 -2.83 4.60
CA LEU A 134 -3.04 -3.22 3.47
C LEU A 134 -2.36 -1.97 2.90
N VAL A 135 -1.03 -1.92 2.99
CA VAL A 135 -0.22 -0.73 2.65
C VAL A 135 0.43 -0.91 1.27
N PRO A 136 0.22 0.02 0.31
CA PRO A 136 0.93 -0.02 -0.96
C PRO A 136 2.37 0.46 -0.84
N GLY A 137 3.21 0.03 -1.78
CA GLY A 137 4.58 0.52 -1.90
C GLY A 137 5.27 0.03 -3.16
N VAL A 138 6.34 0.71 -3.52
CA VAL A 138 7.18 0.35 -4.66
C VAL A 138 8.20 -0.72 -4.25
N ALA A 139 8.86 -0.54 -3.09
CA ALA A 139 9.82 -1.49 -2.57
C ALA A 139 9.65 -1.63 -1.05
N PHE A 140 10.12 -2.75 -0.51
CA PHE A 140 10.09 -3.10 0.90
C PHE A 140 11.39 -3.78 1.29
N THR A 141 11.77 -3.75 2.57
CA THR A 141 12.78 -4.65 3.13
C THR A 141 12.11 -5.76 3.95
N ALA A 142 12.84 -6.81 4.21
CA ALA A 142 12.38 -7.88 5.11
C ALA A 142 12.08 -7.38 6.53
N THR A 143 12.67 -6.27 6.93
CA THR A 143 12.49 -5.59 8.23
C THR A 143 11.37 -4.57 8.25
N GLY A 144 10.62 -4.42 7.13
CA GLY A 144 9.42 -3.59 7.04
C GLY A 144 9.66 -2.14 6.59
N GLU A 145 10.87 -1.76 6.21
CA GLU A 145 11.10 -0.46 5.57
C GLU A 145 10.33 -0.40 4.25
N ARG A 146 9.76 0.76 3.95
CA ARG A 146 8.86 0.93 2.82
C ARG A 146 9.25 2.14 1.97
N LEU A 147 9.36 1.94 0.67
CA LEU A 147 9.48 2.99 -0.32
C LEU A 147 8.14 3.18 -1.03
N GLY A 148 7.45 4.28 -0.74
CA GLY A 148 6.22 4.67 -1.44
C GLY A 148 6.51 5.41 -2.75
N TYR A 149 5.44 5.89 -3.42
CA TYR A 149 5.53 6.63 -4.69
C TYR A 149 6.06 8.07 -4.56
N GLY A 150 6.30 8.56 -3.35
CA GLY A 150 6.93 9.86 -3.09
C GLY A 150 5.97 11.00 -2.74
N GLY A 151 4.66 10.77 -2.72
CA GLY A 151 3.66 11.77 -2.30
C GLY A 151 3.53 11.96 -0.79
N GLY A 152 4.06 11.04 0.02
CA GLY A 152 3.99 11.06 1.48
C GLY A 152 2.57 10.86 2.06
N PHE A 153 1.59 10.49 1.23
CA PHE A 153 0.20 10.31 1.66
C PHE A 153 0.05 9.18 2.68
N TYR A 154 0.67 8.03 2.39
CA TYR A 154 0.62 6.88 3.29
C TYR A 154 1.47 7.08 4.54
N ASP A 155 2.56 7.81 4.48
CA ASP A 155 3.37 8.10 5.67
C ASP A 155 2.56 8.94 6.68
N ARG A 156 1.78 9.91 6.18
CA ARG A 156 0.85 10.68 7.03
C ARG A 156 -0.30 9.84 7.57
N LEU A 157 -0.89 8.97 6.74
CA LEU A 157 -1.94 8.05 7.21
C LEU A 157 -1.41 7.12 8.30
N LEU A 158 -0.27 6.48 8.06
CA LEU A 158 0.36 5.53 8.98
C LEU A 158 0.75 6.17 10.32
N ALA A 159 1.23 7.42 10.29
CA ALA A 159 1.57 8.18 11.50
C ALA A 159 0.33 8.51 12.37
N GLY A 160 -0.86 8.58 11.76
CA GLY A 160 -2.12 8.87 12.46
C GLY A 160 -2.93 7.63 12.88
N LEU A 161 -2.46 6.42 12.59
CA LEU A 161 -3.13 5.18 12.98
C LEU A 161 -2.75 4.75 14.40
N ASP A 162 -3.66 4.00 15.04
CA ASP A 162 -3.33 3.28 16.27
C ASP A 162 -2.09 2.39 16.03
N ALA A 163 -1.16 2.43 16.97
CA ALA A 163 0.06 1.61 16.91
C ALA A 163 -0.24 0.10 16.88
N LYS A 164 -1.41 -0.31 17.35
CA LYS A 164 -1.87 -1.71 17.33
C LYS A 164 -2.47 -2.15 16.01
N THR A 165 -2.81 -1.21 15.11
CA THR A 165 -3.38 -1.54 13.80
C THR A 165 -2.33 -2.24 12.94
N PRO A 166 -2.53 -3.51 12.54
CA PRO A 166 -1.60 -4.25 11.69
C PRO A 166 -1.42 -3.57 10.34
N ARG A 167 -0.18 -3.25 9.99
CA ARG A 167 0.26 -2.61 8.75
C ARG A 167 0.93 -3.65 7.88
N VAL A 168 0.20 -4.21 6.94
CA VAL A 168 0.66 -5.33 6.12
C VAL A 168 0.85 -4.88 4.67
N ALA A 169 1.97 -5.22 4.07
CA ALA A 169 2.22 -4.99 2.65
C ALA A 169 2.09 -6.29 1.85
N ALA A 170 1.60 -6.17 0.62
CA ALA A 170 1.63 -7.19 -0.42
C ALA A 170 2.73 -6.82 -1.42
N ALA A 171 3.67 -7.71 -1.67
CA ALA A 171 4.81 -7.45 -2.54
C ALA A 171 5.20 -8.67 -3.37
N PHE A 172 5.52 -8.45 -4.65
CA PHE A 172 6.22 -9.47 -5.43
C PHE A 172 7.65 -9.60 -4.93
N ASN A 173 8.29 -10.77 -5.15
CA ASN A 173 9.63 -11.03 -4.63
C ASN A 173 10.67 -9.97 -5.04
N LEU A 174 10.58 -9.46 -6.28
CA LEU A 174 11.47 -8.42 -6.80
C LEU A 174 11.32 -7.05 -6.10
N GLN A 175 10.21 -6.83 -5.39
CA GLN A 175 9.98 -5.59 -4.62
C GLN A 175 10.61 -5.66 -3.22
N VAL A 176 11.09 -6.84 -2.80
CA VAL A 176 11.78 -6.98 -1.51
C VAL A 176 13.27 -6.87 -1.76
N VAL A 177 13.84 -5.77 -1.26
CA VAL A 177 15.23 -5.36 -1.46
C VAL A 177 15.99 -5.40 -0.14
N ASP A 178 17.32 -5.44 -0.19
CA ASP A 178 18.17 -5.52 1.00
C ASP A 178 18.12 -4.25 1.85
N SER A 179 18.03 -3.08 1.20
CA SER A 179 17.98 -1.80 1.89
C SER A 179 17.20 -0.75 1.14
N ILE A 180 16.59 0.18 1.87
CA ILE A 180 15.89 1.35 1.34
C ILE A 180 16.48 2.59 2.00
N PRO A 181 16.87 3.62 1.23
CA PRO A 181 17.24 4.91 1.81
C PRO A 181 16.05 5.48 2.60
N THR A 182 16.22 5.72 3.91
CA THR A 182 15.14 6.19 4.79
C THR A 182 15.42 7.59 5.33
N GLY A 183 14.35 8.33 5.59
CA GLY A 183 14.38 9.63 6.25
C GLY A 183 13.43 9.67 7.47
N PRO A 184 13.45 10.74 8.26
CA PRO A 184 12.77 10.81 9.55
C PRO A 184 11.22 10.71 9.47
N GLY A 185 10.63 10.95 8.30
CA GLY A 185 9.17 10.86 8.10
C GLY A 185 8.68 9.52 7.53
N ASP A 186 9.58 8.63 7.15
CA ASP A 186 9.20 7.36 6.53
C ASP A 186 8.59 6.40 7.55
N GLN A 187 7.48 5.77 7.19
CA GLN A 187 6.77 4.83 8.04
C GLN A 187 6.97 3.40 7.55
N ARG A 188 7.16 2.50 8.52
CA ARG A 188 7.36 1.06 8.27
C ARG A 188 6.03 0.30 8.21
N VAL A 189 6.10 -0.91 7.66
CA VAL A 189 5.06 -1.93 7.79
C VAL A 189 5.50 -3.01 8.77
N ASP A 190 4.53 -3.71 9.36
CA ASP A 190 4.80 -4.77 10.34
C ASP A 190 5.12 -6.09 9.65
N LEU A 191 4.57 -6.30 8.45
CA LEU A 191 4.72 -7.55 7.70
C LEU A 191 4.69 -7.28 6.18
N VAL A 192 5.58 -7.97 5.46
CA VAL A 192 5.56 -8.03 3.99
C VAL A 192 5.18 -9.44 3.55
N VAL A 193 4.02 -9.58 2.90
CA VAL A 193 3.53 -10.85 2.36
C VAL A 193 3.96 -11.00 0.91
N GLN A 194 4.68 -12.08 0.62
CA GLN A 194 5.23 -12.42 -0.71
C GLN A 194 4.61 -13.73 -1.23
N PRO A 195 4.60 -13.97 -2.58
CA PRO A 195 4.03 -15.19 -3.15
C PRO A 195 4.78 -16.45 -2.70
N ALA A 196 6.11 -16.46 -2.79
CA ALA A 196 6.96 -17.52 -2.24
C ALA A 196 7.70 -16.98 -1.01
N ASN A 197 8.04 -17.85 -0.05
CA ASN A 197 9.03 -17.48 0.96
C ASN A 197 10.32 -17.21 0.19
N GLY A 198 10.78 -15.96 0.18
CA GLY A 198 11.99 -15.58 -0.51
C GLY A 198 13.11 -16.57 -0.14
N ARG A 199 13.81 -17.08 -1.14
CA ARG A 199 15.05 -17.82 -0.87
C ARG A 199 15.97 -16.83 -0.14
N ARG A 200 16.38 -17.22 1.05
CA ARG A 200 17.51 -16.58 1.74
C ARG A 200 18.76 -16.66 0.90
#